data_ee60fac1caf76108de4c59d134da508a
#
_entry.id   ee60fac1caf76108de4c59d134da508a
#
_cell.length_a   1.000
_cell.length_b   1.000
_cell.length_c   1.000
_cell.angle_alpha   90.00
_cell.angle_beta   90.00
_cell.angle_gamma   90.00
#
_symmetry.space_group_name_H-M   'P 1'
#
loop_
_entity.id
_entity.type
_entity.pdbx_description
1 polymer ?
#
loop_
_entity_poly.entity_id
_entity_poly.type
_entity_poly.pdbx_seq_one_letter_code
_entity_poly.pdbx_strand_id
1 'polypeptide(L)'
;MSNSHKVSVAALVTNEEGKILLVNSPWRGWEYPGGLIEPGETFEQALHREVREEAGVEIEITGFVGICKNVGMDIVNIDFTAKYAGGELTTSEESTEVGWFTAEEAFAMITFPLTKKRLANMLSGDKNAHLFCFKRDPFTVVEDQEYPLGMGGK
;
A
#
# COMPACT_ATOMS: atom_id res chain seq x y z
N MET A 1 16.47 -20.97 15.54
CA MET A 1 15.32 -20.36 14.85
C MET A 1 15.69 -19.04 14.26
N SER A 2 15.24 -18.79 13.06
CA SER A 2 15.47 -17.51 12.39
C SER A 2 14.36 -16.54 12.71
N ASN A 3 14.70 -15.27 12.91
CA ASN A 3 13.73 -14.18 13.07
C ASN A 3 13.58 -13.37 11.79
N SER A 4 13.93 -13.97 10.66
CA SER A 4 13.92 -13.27 9.38
C SER A 4 12.50 -12.93 8.95
N HIS A 5 12.32 -11.68 8.59
CA HIS A 5 11.07 -11.17 8.00
C HIS A 5 11.39 -10.35 6.78
N LYS A 6 10.49 -10.36 5.81
CA LYS A 6 10.55 -9.39 4.72
C LYS A 6 9.63 -8.23 5.06
N VAL A 7 10.01 -7.04 4.63
CA VAL A 7 9.22 -5.83 4.89
C VAL A 7 8.89 -5.18 3.57
N SER A 8 7.64 -4.83 3.36
CA SER A 8 7.21 -4.11 2.18
C SER A 8 6.56 -2.79 2.56
N VAL A 9 6.55 -1.86 1.61
CA VAL A 9 5.88 -0.57 1.76
C VAL A 9 4.92 -0.38 0.60
N ALA A 10 3.82 0.31 0.84
CA ALA A 10 2.85 0.62 -0.19
C ALA A 10 2.21 1.96 0.08
N ALA A 11 1.67 2.59 -0.95
CA ALA A 11 1.06 3.91 -0.80
C ALA A 11 -0.25 4.03 -1.54
N LEU A 12 -1.20 4.69 -0.90
CA LEU A 12 -2.37 5.23 -1.56
C LEU A 12 -1.95 6.60 -2.09
N VAL A 13 -1.74 6.70 -3.40
CA VAL A 13 -1.31 7.95 -4.03
C VAL A 13 -2.53 8.62 -4.66
N THR A 14 -2.76 9.88 -4.31
CA THR A 14 -3.87 10.64 -4.88
C THR A 14 -3.34 11.82 -5.70
N ASN A 15 -4.07 12.17 -6.77
CA ASN A 15 -3.76 13.35 -7.57
C ASN A 15 -4.66 14.52 -7.16
N GLU A 16 -4.55 15.65 -7.89
CA GLU A 16 -5.32 16.86 -7.58
C GLU A 16 -6.83 16.67 -7.69
N GLU A 17 -7.26 15.71 -8.49
CA GLU A 17 -8.69 15.39 -8.65
C GLU A 17 -9.19 14.41 -7.59
N GLY A 18 -8.32 14.00 -6.67
CA GLY A 18 -8.66 13.01 -5.65
C GLY A 18 -8.70 11.58 -6.16
N LYS A 19 -8.23 11.36 -7.39
CA LYS A 19 -8.17 10.01 -7.95
C LYS A 19 -6.97 9.25 -7.44
N ILE A 20 -7.09 7.95 -7.42
CA ILE A 20 -6.12 7.01 -6.83
C ILE A 20 -5.30 6.35 -7.92
N LEU A 21 -4.01 6.24 -7.68
CA LEU A 21 -3.10 5.53 -8.58
C LEU A 21 -3.23 4.03 -8.38
N LEU A 22 -3.55 3.33 -9.45
CA LEU A 22 -3.53 1.87 -9.47
C LEU A 22 -2.63 1.36 -10.58
N VAL A 23 -2.03 0.22 -10.32
CA VAL A 23 -1.21 -0.51 -11.27
C VAL A 23 -1.79 -1.92 -11.43
N ASN A 24 -1.67 -2.48 -12.62
CA ASN A 24 -2.17 -3.83 -12.89
C ASN A 24 -1.00 -4.80 -12.92
N SER A 25 -0.91 -5.63 -11.90
CA SER A 25 0.11 -6.67 -11.80
C SER A 25 -0.33 -7.90 -12.59
N PRO A 26 0.56 -8.54 -13.38
CA PRO A 26 0.20 -9.77 -14.10
C PRO A 26 -0.21 -10.92 -13.18
N TRP A 27 0.20 -10.87 -11.91
CA TRP A 27 -0.03 -11.98 -10.98
C TRP A 27 -1.18 -11.72 -10.02
N ARG A 28 -1.40 -10.44 -9.63
CA ARG A 28 -2.38 -10.10 -8.60
C ARG A 28 -3.53 -9.23 -9.10
N GLY A 29 -3.46 -8.76 -10.35
CA GLY A 29 -4.45 -7.84 -10.89
C GLY A 29 -4.19 -6.41 -10.42
N TRP A 30 -5.25 -5.62 -10.33
CA TRP A 30 -5.14 -4.23 -9.95
C TRP A 30 -4.82 -4.06 -8.46
N GLU A 31 -3.90 -3.15 -8.18
CA GLU A 31 -3.48 -2.86 -6.82
C GLU A 31 -2.87 -1.45 -6.76
N TYR A 32 -2.73 -0.90 -5.55
CA TYR A 32 -1.95 0.31 -5.36
C TYR A 32 -0.46 -0.05 -5.39
N PRO A 33 0.43 0.91 -5.69
CA PRO A 33 1.86 0.61 -5.84
C PRO A 33 2.54 0.33 -4.51
N GLY A 34 3.56 -0.51 -4.57
CA GLY A 34 4.39 -0.86 -3.42
C GLY A 34 5.27 -2.06 -3.71
N GLY A 35 6.11 -2.41 -2.76
CA GLY A 35 6.98 -3.56 -2.89
C GLY A 35 7.95 -3.68 -1.72
N LEU A 36 8.85 -4.65 -1.83
CA LEU A 36 9.79 -4.96 -0.75
C LEU A 36 10.84 -3.87 -0.57
N ILE A 37 11.14 -3.58 0.69
CA ILE A 37 12.27 -2.72 1.04
C ILE A 37 13.54 -3.52 0.82
N GLU A 38 14.51 -2.90 0.16
CA GLU A 38 15.81 -3.53 -0.07
C GLU A 38 16.77 -3.21 1.06
N PRO A 39 17.76 -4.09 1.30
CA PRO A 39 18.73 -3.83 2.36
C PRO A 39 19.38 -2.44 2.20
N GLY A 40 19.42 -1.69 3.29
CA GLY A 40 20.02 -0.38 3.31
C GLY A 40 19.09 0.77 2.93
N GLU A 41 17.89 0.47 2.45
CA GLU A 41 16.91 1.52 2.13
C GLU A 41 16.14 1.96 3.36
N THR A 42 15.82 3.26 3.42
CA THR A 42 14.83 3.74 4.38
C THR A 42 13.43 3.45 3.84
N PHE A 43 12.41 3.60 4.69
CA PHE A 43 11.02 3.41 4.26
C PHE A 43 10.68 4.35 3.09
N GLU A 44 11.08 5.62 3.20
CA GLU A 44 10.76 6.60 2.16
C GLU A 44 11.50 6.31 0.86
N GLN A 45 12.77 5.94 0.96
CA GLN A 45 13.56 5.59 -0.23
C GLN A 45 12.90 4.43 -0.99
N ALA A 46 12.50 3.39 -0.26
CA ALA A 46 11.86 2.22 -0.86
C ALA A 46 10.54 2.61 -1.53
N LEU A 47 9.74 3.41 -0.85
CA LEU A 47 8.43 3.79 -1.38
C LEU A 47 8.55 4.65 -2.63
N HIS A 48 9.44 5.65 -2.61
CA HIS A 48 9.69 6.48 -3.79
C HIS A 48 10.17 5.63 -4.96
N ARG A 49 11.08 4.70 -4.71
CA ARG A 49 11.62 3.81 -5.75
C ARG A 49 10.54 2.92 -6.34
N GLU A 50 9.74 2.29 -5.49
CA GLU A 50 8.70 1.36 -5.96
C GLU A 50 7.64 2.09 -6.79
N VAL A 51 7.19 3.26 -6.36
CA VAL A 51 6.19 4.02 -7.11
C VAL A 51 6.76 4.46 -8.46
N ARG A 52 8.01 4.91 -8.46
CA ARG A 52 8.67 5.32 -9.71
C ARG A 52 8.84 4.13 -10.66
N GLU A 53 9.27 2.98 -10.15
CA GLU A 53 9.47 1.78 -10.98
C GLU A 53 8.16 1.25 -11.55
N GLU A 54 7.11 1.26 -10.75
CA GLU A 54 5.85 0.65 -11.15
C GLU A 54 4.95 1.58 -11.97
N ALA A 55 5.02 2.87 -11.74
CA ALA A 55 4.08 3.82 -12.35
C ALA A 55 4.72 5.05 -12.98
N GLY A 56 6.01 5.29 -12.75
CA GLY A 56 6.73 6.40 -13.37
C GLY A 56 6.54 7.76 -12.72
N VAL A 57 5.86 7.84 -11.59
CA VAL A 57 5.56 9.12 -10.96
C VAL A 57 6.35 9.34 -9.68
N GLU A 58 6.48 10.60 -9.30
CA GLU A 58 7.06 11.03 -8.05
C GLU A 58 5.94 11.34 -7.06
N ILE A 59 6.23 11.15 -5.77
CA ILE A 59 5.22 11.32 -4.72
C ILE A 59 5.77 12.15 -3.57
N GLU A 60 4.84 12.69 -2.79
CA GLU A 60 5.10 13.28 -1.49
C GLU A 60 4.32 12.44 -0.47
N ILE A 61 5.01 11.84 0.48
CA ILE A 61 4.36 11.00 1.51
C ILE A 61 3.65 11.93 2.49
N THR A 62 2.37 11.69 2.73
CA THR A 62 1.53 12.57 3.54
C THR A 62 1.10 11.97 4.88
N GLY A 63 1.17 10.64 5.02
CA GLY A 63 0.74 10.04 6.28
C GLY A 63 1.04 8.56 6.37
N PHE A 64 0.91 8.06 7.58
CA PHE A 64 1.05 6.65 7.91
C PHE A 64 -0.35 6.08 8.17
N VAL A 65 -0.63 4.92 7.61
CA VAL A 65 -1.95 4.27 7.77
C VAL A 65 -1.88 3.12 8.76
N GLY A 66 -0.94 2.20 8.57
CA GLY A 66 -0.88 1.03 9.43
C GLY A 66 0.06 -0.04 8.93
N ILE A 67 -0.02 -1.17 9.61
CA ILE A 67 0.86 -2.31 9.35
C ILE A 67 -0.01 -3.56 9.28
N CYS A 68 0.27 -4.45 8.34
CA CYS A 68 -0.32 -5.78 8.37
C CYS A 68 0.76 -6.83 8.18
N LYS A 69 0.52 -7.99 8.76
CA LYS A 69 1.49 -9.08 8.68
C LYS A 69 0.86 -10.33 8.10
N ASN A 70 1.52 -10.87 7.08
CA ASN A 70 1.23 -12.21 6.59
C ASN A 70 1.95 -13.17 7.54
N VAL A 71 1.19 -13.81 8.44
CA VAL A 71 1.81 -14.67 9.46
C VAL A 71 2.31 -15.98 8.90
N GLY A 72 1.80 -16.41 7.76
CA GLY A 72 2.28 -17.64 7.12
C GLY A 72 3.60 -17.49 6.40
N MET A 73 3.89 -16.29 5.90
CA MET A 73 5.11 -16.03 5.13
C MET A 73 6.08 -15.07 5.81
N ASP A 74 5.73 -14.56 6.99
CA ASP A 74 6.54 -13.60 7.75
C ASP A 74 6.90 -12.38 6.90
N ILE A 75 5.88 -11.79 6.28
CA ILE A 75 6.01 -10.53 5.54
C ILE A 75 5.23 -9.46 6.29
N VAL A 76 5.90 -8.37 6.61
CA VAL A 76 5.29 -7.21 7.24
C VAL A 76 5.09 -6.14 6.17
N ASN A 77 3.87 -5.65 6.03
CA ASN A 77 3.52 -4.63 5.06
C ASN A 77 3.19 -3.33 5.78
N ILE A 78 3.77 -2.22 5.32
CA ILE A 78 3.56 -0.92 5.92
C ILE A 78 2.87 -0.02 4.89
N ASP A 79 1.74 0.57 5.27
CA ASP A 79 0.92 1.37 4.36
C ASP A 79 0.97 2.86 4.68
N PHE A 80 1.09 3.66 3.64
CA PHE A 80 1.17 5.12 3.71
C PHE A 80 0.14 5.75 2.80
N THR A 81 -0.14 7.03 3.04
CA THR A 81 -0.82 7.88 2.05
C THR A 81 0.22 8.81 1.44
N ALA A 82 -0.01 9.20 0.19
CA ALA A 82 0.91 10.08 -0.53
C ALA A 82 0.14 10.89 -1.58
N LYS A 83 0.78 11.96 -2.04
CA LYS A 83 0.26 12.81 -3.12
C LYS A 83 1.15 12.68 -4.34
N TYR A 84 0.54 12.74 -5.51
CA TYR A 84 1.26 12.86 -6.76
C TYR A 84 2.09 14.17 -6.76
N ALA A 85 3.36 14.05 -7.10
CA ALA A 85 4.29 15.19 -7.07
C ALA A 85 5.00 15.43 -8.40
N GLY A 86 4.70 14.64 -9.44
CA GLY A 86 5.31 14.85 -10.75
C GLY A 86 5.50 13.56 -11.52
N GLY A 87 6.03 13.69 -12.73
CA GLY A 87 6.25 12.55 -13.60
C GLY A 87 5.02 12.18 -14.41
N GLU A 88 5.21 11.26 -15.34
CA GLU A 88 4.12 10.78 -16.20
C GLU A 88 3.95 9.29 -16.01
N LEU A 89 2.71 8.83 -16.07
CA LEU A 89 2.42 7.40 -15.92
C LEU A 89 3.16 6.59 -16.97
N THR A 90 3.87 5.56 -16.54
CA THR A 90 4.54 4.61 -17.41
C THR A 90 4.31 3.21 -16.89
N THR A 91 4.28 2.26 -17.81
CA THR A 91 4.14 0.84 -17.47
C THR A 91 5.50 0.19 -17.28
N SER A 92 5.51 -1.03 -16.76
CA SER A 92 6.71 -1.82 -16.58
C SER A 92 6.38 -3.30 -16.80
N GLU A 93 7.37 -4.17 -16.67
CA GLU A 93 7.11 -5.61 -16.76
C GLU A 93 6.24 -6.10 -15.61
N GLU A 94 6.29 -5.40 -14.47
CA GLU A 94 5.51 -5.77 -13.29
C GLU A 94 4.19 -5.00 -13.20
N SER A 95 4.00 -3.96 -14.03
CA SER A 95 2.76 -3.20 -14.08
C SER A 95 2.42 -2.91 -15.53
N THR A 96 1.58 -3.79 -16.09
CA THR A 96 1.25 -3.75 -17.50
C THR A 96 0.24 -2.66 -17.86
N GLU A 97 -0.47 -2.15 -16.88
CA GLU A 97 -1.38 -1.01 -17.02
C GLU A 97 -1.27 -0.15 -15.77
N VAL A 98 -1.41 1.15 -15.92
CA VAL A 98 -1.40 2.10 -14.81
C VAL A 98 -2.44 3.17 -15.09
N GLY A 99 -3.01 3.76 -14.06
CA GLY A 99 -3.99 4.82 -14.24
C GLY A 99 -4.47 5.43 -12.94
N TRP A 100 -5.26 6.49 -13.11
CA TRP A 100 -5.90 7.19 -12.00
C TRP A 100 -7.39 6.84 -11.98
N PHE A 101 -7.88 6.44 -10.83
CA PHE A 101 -9.26 5.96 -10.69
C PHE A 101 -9.91 6.57 -9.46
N THR A 102 -11.24 6.69 -9.48
CA THR A 102 -11.95 7.11 -8.27
C THR A 102 -11.88 6.00 -7.22
N ALA A 103 -12.16 6.34 -5.97
CA ALA A 103 -12.19 5.34 -4.90
C ALA A 103 -13.21 4.23 -5.22
N GLU A 104 -14.36 4.61 -5.75
CA GLU A 104 -15.41 3.65 -6.13
C GLU A 104 -14.91 2.69 -7.21
N GLU A 105 -14.28 3.25 -8.25
CA GLU A 105 -13.69 2.44 -9.32
C GLU A 105 -12.62 1.50 -8.78
N ALA A 106 -11.76 2.01 -7.90
CA ALA A 106 -10.69 1.22 -7.32
C ALA A 106 -11.21 0.00 -6.56
N PHE A 107 -12.24 0.20 -5.73
CA PHE A 107 -12.85 -0.91 -5.01
C PHE A 107 -13.47 -1.95 -5.95
N ALA A 108 -14.03 -1.50 -7.07
CA ALA A 108 -14.62 -2.41 -8.05
C ALA A 108 -13.54 -3.18 -8.82
N MET A 109 -12.41 -2.56 -9.08
CA MET A 109 -11.34 -3.15 -9.89
C MET A 109 -10.46 -4.13 -9.10
N ILE A 110 -10.23 -3.82 -7.82
CA ILE A 110 -9.37 -4.65 -6.97
C ILE A 110 -10.18 -5.87 -6.50
N THR A 111 -9.68 -7.06 -6.81
CA THR A 111 -10.37 -8.30 -6.46
C THR A 111 -9.69 -9.08 -5.35
N PHE A 112 -8.43 -8.79 -5.07
CA PHE A 112 -7.66 -9.51 -4.07
C PHE A 112 -8.11 -9.07 -2.67
N PRO A 113 -8.62 -10.01 -1.83
CA PRO A 113 -9.20 -9.61 -0.53
C PRO A 113 -8.26 -8.83 0.37
N LEU A 114 -6.98 -9.21 0.41
CA LEU A 114 -5.98 -8.49 1.19
C LEU A 114 -5.85 -7.04 0.73
N THR A 115 -5.74 -6.84 -0.57
CA THR A 115 -5.57 -5.50 -1.14
C THR A 115 -6.80 -4.65 -0.87
N LYS A 116 -8.00 -5.23 -0.95
CA LYS A 116 -9.24 -4.52 -0.63
C LYS A 116 -9.27 -4.06 0.83
N LYS A 117 -8.87 -4.93 1.76
CA LYS A 117 -8.86 -4.57 3.17
C LYS A 117 -7.87 -3.44 3.44
N ARG A 118 -6.67 -3.52 2.88
CA ARG A 118 -5.67 -2.48 3.03
C ARG A 118 -6.14 -1.16 2.43
N LEU A 119 -6.77 -1.23 1.24
CA LEU A 119 -7.31 -0.03 0.60
C LEU A 119 -8.39 0.62 1.47
N ALA A 120 -9.26 -0.19 2.06
CA ALA A 120 -10.30 0.33 2.95
C ALA A 120 -9.68 1.08 4.14
N ASN A 121 -8.62 0.54 4.73
CA ASN A 121 -7.91 1.21 5.83
C ASN A 121 -7.28 2.52 5.36
N MET A 122 -6.66 2.52 4.17
CA MET A 122 -6.03 3.71 3.61
C MET A 122 -7.05 4.81 3.31
N LEU A 123 -8.26 4.43 2.91
CA LEU A 123 -9.30 5.39 2.54
C LEU A 123 -10.16 5.81 3.71
N SER A 124 -9.99 5.22 4.89
CA SER A 124 -10.84 5.50 6.04
C SER A 124 -10.79 6.97 6.47
N GLY A 125 -9.63 7.60 6.29
CA GLY A 125 -9.45 9.01 6.67
C GLY A 125 -9.45 9.22 8.18
N ASP A 126 -9.51 8.16 8.97
CA ASP A 126 -9.45 8.32 10.42
C ASP A 126 -8.00 8.57 10.86
N LYS A 127 -7.83 8.86 12.15
CA LYS A 127 -6.52 9.17 12.71
C LYS A 127 -5.97 8.02 13.53
N ASN A 128 -6.34 6.81 13.18
CA ASN A 128 -5.87 5.62 13.87
C ASN A 128 -4.85 4.86 13.05
N ALA A 129 -3.94 4.19 13.73
CA ALA A 129 -3.07 3.22 13.11
C ALA A 129 -3.85 1.91 13.01
N HIS A 130 -3.88 1.33 11.82
CA HIS A 130 -4.57 0.06 11.57
C HIS A 130 -3.54 -1.06 11.61
N LEU A 131 -3.78 -2.04 12.47
CA LEU A 131 -2.92 -3.21 12.59
C LEU A 131 -3.74 -4.47 12.38
N PHE A 132 -3.33 -5.31 11.45
CA PHE A 132 -3.97 -6.61 11.34
C PHE A 132 -2.98 -7.68 10.91
N CYS A 133 -3.30 -8.92 11.25
CA CYS A 133 -2.55 -10.08 10.81
C CYS A 133 -3.47 -10.99 10.04
N PHE A 134 -2.94 -11.67 9.05
CA PHE A 134 -3.76 -12.52 8.19
C PHE A 134 -3.00 -13.76 7.74
N LYS A 135 -3.76 -14.74 7.30
CA LYS A 135 -3.25 -15.91 6.59
C LYS A 135 -3.91 -15.96 5.22
N ARG A 136 -3.26 -16.64 4.29
CA ARG A 136 -3.82 -16.80 2.96
C ARG A 136 -4.28 -18.23 2.74
N ASP A 137 -5.07 -18.41 1.69
CA ASP A 137 -5.49 -19.68 1.13
C ASP A 137 -6.30 -20.57 2.10
N PRO A 138 -7.42 -20.08 2.63
CA PRO A 138 -8.13 -18.87 2.25
C PRO A 138 -7.67 -17.64 3.04
N PHE A 139 -7.96 -16.46 2.51
CA PHE A 139 -7.66 -15.21 3.20
C PHE A 139 -8.50 -15.16 4.50
N THR A 140 -7.79 -15.07 5.62
CA THR A 140 -8.42 -15.06 6.94
C THR A 140 -7.71 -14.03 7.80
N VAL A 141 -8.48 -13.09 8.35
CA VAL A 141 -7.93 -12.11 9.30
C VAL A 141 -7.91 -12.77 10.67
N VAL A 142 -6.72 -12.85 11.28
CA VAL A 142 -6.56 -13.51 12.57
C VAL A 142 -6.42 -12.52 13.73
N GLU A 143 -6.12 -11.27 13.42
CA GLU A 143 -6.05 -10.19 14.41
C GLU A 143 -6.35 -8.89 13.68
N ASP A 144 -7.17 -8.01 14.26
CA ASP A 144 -7.54 -6.75 13.63
C ASP A 144 -7.76 -5.70 14.73
N GLN A 145 -6.89 -4.68 14.74
CA GLN A 145 -6.88 -3.67 15.78
C GLN A 145 -6.71 -2.28 15.19
N GLU A 146 -7.24 -1.28 15.88
CA GLU A 146 -6.99 0.12 15.58
C GLU A 146 -6.53 0.81 16.84
N TYR A 147 -5.52 1.65 16.72
CA TYR A 147 -4.99 2.40 17.83
C TYR A 147 -4.89 3.87 17.47
N PRO A 148 -5.23 4.79 18.40
CA PRO A 148 -5.08 6.21 18.10
C PRO A 148 -3.62 6.56 17.78
N LEU A 149 -3.42 7.38 16.77
CA LEU A 149 -2.11 7.91 16.46
C LEU A 149 -1.86 9.14 17.32
N GLY A 150 -0.64 9.27 17.79
CA GLY A 150 -0.26 10.39 18.63
C GLY A 150 -0.73 10.19 20.04
N MET A 151 -0.45 11.17 20.85
CA MET A 151 -0.69 11.10 22.29
C MET A 151 -1.97 11.77 22.71
N GLY A 152 -2.82 12.01 21.79
CA GLY A 152 -4.07 12.69 22.09
C GLY A 152 -3.85 14.02 22.75
N GLY A 153 -2.83 14.48 22.67
CA GLY A 153 -2.48 15.69 23.16
C GLY A 153 -3.15 16.23 24.25
N LYS A 154 -3.10 16.04 24.25
CA LYS A 154 -3.53 16.76 24.89
C LYS A 154 -3.37 17.84 24.72
#